data_47d0f6befa3c762b9b9bba9ffa17cf70
#
_entry.id   47d0f6befa3c762b9b9bba9ffa17cf70
#
_cell.length_a   1.000
_cell.length_b   1.000
_cell.length_c   1.000
_cell.angle_alpha   90.00
_cell.angle_beta   90.00
_cell.angle_gamma   90.00
#
_symmetry.space_group_name_H-M   'P 1'
#
loop_
_entity.id
_entity.type
_entity.pdbx_description
1 polymer ?
#
loop_
_entity_poly.entity_id
_entity_poly.type
_entity_poly.pdbx_seq_one_letter_code
_entity_poly.pdbx_strand_id
1 'polypeptide(L)'
;MSKVKIEIKLEENKEEKLNKKSNGILLNNKLKYICDNSVDIFDIEKLLLTRKTKEYEIILDFKNNNIKYKYNSNELILEIKSKIIKKEQEIIIEYTILDTNDKYKYRIIWR
;
A
#
# COMPACT_ATOMS: atom_id res chain seq x y z
N MET A 1 2.83 -21.39 -1.96
CA MET A 1 3.65 -20.19 -2.20
C MET A 1 3.91 -20.05 -3.70
N SER A 2 3.60 -18.88 -4.23
CA SER A 2 3.81 -18.60 -5.64
C SER A 2 4.74 -17.42 -5.81
N LYS A 3 5.71 -17.55 -6.70
CA LYS A 3 6.56 -16.43 -7.12
C LYS A 3 5.78 -15.60 -8.13
N VAL A 4 5.73 -14.30 -7.92
CA VAL A 4 5.00 -13.38 -8.78
C VAL A 4 5.85 -12.19 -9.14
N LYS A 5 5.49 -11.54 -10.25
CA LYS A 5 6.03 -10.23 -10.62
C LYS A 5 5.01 -9.17 -10.21
N ILE A 6 5.47 -8.16 -9.51
CA ILE A 6 4.62 -7.12 -8.94
C ILE A 6 4.97 -5.79 -9.59
N GLU A 7 3.94 -5.06 -9.99
CA GLU A 7 4.06 -3.71 -10.51
C GLU A 7 3.24 -2.78 -9.62
N ILE A 8 3.88 -1.71 -9.15
CA ILE A 8 3.28 -0.76 -8.23
C ILE A 8 3.36 0.63 -8.82
N LYS A 9 2.23 1.34 -8.81
CA LYS A 9 2.15 2.75 -9.20
C LYS A 9 1.48 3.53 -8.10
N LEU A 10 2.03 4.68 -7.77
CA LEU A 10 1.45 5.61 -6.80
C LEU A 10 1.43 7.00 -7.42
N GLU A 11 0.25 7.62 -7.41
CA GLU A 11 0.05 9.02 -7.77
C GLU A 11 -0.37 9.79 -6.53
N GLU A 12 0.16 10.99 -6.39
CA GLU A 12 -0.25 11.96 -5.38
C GLU A 12 -0.72 13.22 -6.09
N ASN A 13 -1.98 13.61 -5.88
CA ASN A 13 -2.59 14.76 -6.53
C ASN A 13 -2.39 14.75 -8.05
N LYS A 14 -2.58 13.57 -8.66
CA LYS A 14 -2.42 13.29 -10.09
C LYS A 14 -0.98 13.29 -10.60
N GLU A 15 0.00 13.46 -9.73
CA GLU A 15 1.41 13.38 -10.08
C GLU A 15 1.98 12.01 -9.74
N GLU A 16 2.66 11.37 -10.68
CA GLU A 16 3.26 10.06 -10.43
C GLU A 16 4.43 10.19 -9.47
N LYS A 17 4.38 9.47 -8.35
CA LYS A 17 5.41 9.46 -7.32
C LYS A 17 6.20 8.16 -7.29
N LEU A 18 5.60 7.07 -7.72
CA LEU A 18 6.23 5.76 -7.69
C LEU A 18 5.75 4.94 -8.89
N ASN A 19 6.71 4.31 -9.56
CA ASN A 19 6.44 3.35 -10.62
C ASN A 19 7.54 2.30 -10.56
N LYS A 20 7.27 1.20 -9.89
CA LYS A 20 8.26 0.16 -9.58
C LYS A 20 7.78 -1.22 -10.03
N LYS A 21 8.73 -2.03 -10.45
CA LYS A 21 8.53 -3.45 -10.71
C LYS A 21 9.43 -4.23 -9.78
N SER A 22 8.90 -5.28 -9.19
CA SER A 22 9.63 -6.10 -8.24
C SER A 22 9.22 -7.56 -8.38
N ASN A 23 10.11 -8.44 -7.95
CA ASN A 23 9.74 -9.83 -7.72
C ASN A 23 9.15 -9.94 -6.32
N GLY A 24 8.14 -10.78 -6.17
CA GLY A 24 7.50 -10.98 -4.89
C GLY A 24 6.99 -12.39 -4.70
N ILE A 25 6.34 -12.59 -3.59
CA ILE A 25 5.76 -13.88 -3.20
C ILE A 25 4.28 -13.66 -2.88
N LEU A 26 3.44 -14.53 -3.41
CA LEU A 26 2.03 -14.61 -3.02
C LEU A 26 1.83 -15.84 -2.15
N LEU A 27 1.38 -15.62 -0.92
CA LEU A 27 1.09 -16.68 0.05
C LEU A 27 -0.10 -16.27 0.91
N ASN A 28 -1.14 -17.12 0.95
CA ASN A 28 -2.34 -16.90 1.78
C ASN A 28 -2.96 -15.51 1.57
N ASN A 29 -3.14 -15.12 0.29
CA ASN A 29 -3.68 -13.82 -0.10
C ASN A 29 -2.84 -12.63 0.36
N LYS A 30 -1.55 -12.84 0.62
CA LYS A 30 -0.62 -11.77 0.95
C LYS A 30 0.47 -11.70 -0.10
N LEU A 31 0.69 -10.48 -0.61
CA LEU A 31 1.81 -10.18 -1.50
C LEU A 31 2.94 -9.58 -0.68
N LYS A 32 4.11 -10.19 -0.73
CA LYS A 32 5.30 -9.69 -0.04
C LYS A 32 6.37 -9.36 -1.08
N TYR A 33 6.91 -8.16 -0.99
CA TYR A 33 7.93 -7.68 -1.93
C TYR A 33 8.80 -6.63 -1.28
N ILE A 34 9.95 -6.37 -1.91
CA ILE A 34 10.86 -5.31 -1.47
C ILE A 34 10.72 -4.15 -2.43
N CYS A 35 10.49 -2.96 -1.90
CA CYS A 35 10.37 -1.73 -2.67
C CYS A 35 11.36 -0.72 -2.10
N ASP A 36 12.44 -0.43 -2.84
CA ASP A 36 13.55 0.40 -2.39
C ASP A 36 14.13 -0.15 -1.07
N ASN A 37 13.99 0.57 0.03
CA ASN A 37 14.51 0.17 1.34
C ASN A 37 13.44 -0.40 2.27
N SER A 38 12.25 -0.69 1.75
CA SER A 38 11.15 -1.21 2.54
C SER A 38 10.80 -2.64 2.20
N VAL A 39 10.26 -3.34 3.18
CA VAL A 39 9.56 -4.61 2.97
C VAL A 39 8.07 -4.29 3.04
N ASP A 40 7.36 -4.58 1.96
CA ASP A 40 5.93 -4.33 1.86
C ASP A 40 5.18 -5.65 1.89
N ILE A 41 4.08 -5.68 2.63
CA ILE A 41 3.13 -6.79 2.65
C ILE A 41 1.75 -6.23 2.38
N PHE A 42 1.13 -6.69 1.28
CA PHE A 42 -0.24 -6.30 0.94
C PHE A 42 -1.16 -7.50 1.15
N ASP A 43 -2.06 -7.39 2.12
CA ASP A 43 -3.10 -8.38 2.38
C ASP A 43 -4.28 -8.07 1.45
N ILE A 44 -4.47 -8.90 0.44
CA ILE A 44 -5.50 -8.69 -0.59
C ILE A 44 -6.91 -8.80 -0.01
N GLU A 45 -7.09 -9.71 0.94
CA GLU A 45 -8.39 -9.95 1.56
C GLU A 45 -8.77 -8.85 2.54
N LYS A 46 -7.82 -8.46 3.40
CA LYS A 46 -8.05 -7.43 4.41
C LYS A 46 -7.89 -6.01 3.88
N LEU A 47 -7.35 -5.85 2.67
CA LEU A 47 -7.03 -4.55 2.07
C LEU A 47 -6.15 -3.72 3.01
N LEU A 48 -5.09 -4.35 3.45
CA LEU A 48 -4.15 -3.81 4.43
C LEU A 48 -2.75 -3.83 3.84
N LEU A 49 -2.13 -2.65 3.72
CA LEU A 49 -0.75 -2.53 3.25
C LEU A 49 0.13 -2.15 4.43
N THR A 50 1.13 -2.97 4.71
CA THR A 50 2.14 -2.69 5.72
C THR A 50 3.46 -2.43 5.04
N ARG A 51 4.07 -1.28 5.30
CA ARG A 51 5.40 -0.94 4.83
C ARG A 51 6.33 -0.77 6.00
N LYS A 52 7.43 -1.51 6.00
CA LYS A 52 8.38 -1.48 7.10
C LYS A 52 9.78 -1.18 6.58
N THR A 53 10.43 -0.20 7.19
CA THR A 53 11.85 0.11 7.00
C THR A 53 12.58 -0.04 8.33
N LYS A 54 13.88 0.23 8.34
CA LYS A 54 14.65 0.26 9.59
C LYS A 54 14.20 1.38 10.54
N GLU A 55 13.59 2.43 10.01
CA GLU A 55 13.29 3.65 10.75
C GLU A 55 11.82 3.78 11.10
N TYR A 56 10.92 3.25 10.27
CA TYR A 56 9.48 3.45 10.47
C TYR A 56 8.67 2.26 9.98
N GLU A 57 7.41 2.25 10.41
CA GLU A 57 6.38 1.34 9.91
C GLU A 57 5.14 2.14 9.57
N ILE A 58 4.58 1.90 8.38
CA ILE A 58 3.31 2.49 7.96
C ILE A 58 2.32 1.36 7.72
N ILE A 59 1.13 1.49 8.30
CA ILE A 59 0.03 0.56 8.11
C ILE A 59 -1.13 1.33 7.47
N LEU A 60 -1.44 1.01 6.22
CA LEU A 60 -2.56 1.61 5.50
C LEU A 60 -3.73 0.61 5.54
N ASP A 61 -4.75 0.96 6.29
CA ASP A 61 -5.94 0.13 6.46
C ASP A 61 -7.10 0.71 5.66
N PHE A 62 -7.32 0.17 4.48
CA PHE A 62 -8.30 0.70 3.55
C PHE A 62 -9.74 0.25 3.87
N LYS A 63 -9.92 -0.79 4.67
CA LYS A 63 -11.26 -1.17 5.15
C LYS A 63 -11.73 -0.29 6.30
N ASN A 64 -10.82 0.06 7.21
CA ASN A 64 -11.14 0.87 8.38
C ASN A 64 -10.81 2.35 8.19
N ASN A 65 -10.33 2.72 7.00
CA ASN A 65 -10.07 4.10 6.60
C ASN A 65 -9.13 4.86 7.52
N ASN A 66 -8.01 4.25 7.85
CA ASN A 66 -6.97 4.93 8.60
C ASN A 66 -5.57 4.54 8.14
N ILE A 67 -4.62 5.42 8.45
CA ILE A 67 -3.20 5.19 8.26
C ILE A 67 -2.53 5.35 9.61
N LYS A 68 -1.75 4.35 10.02
CA LYS A 68 -0.91 4.43 11.22
C LYS A 68 0.53 4.56 10.80
N TYR A 69 1.19 5.60 11.30
CA TYR A 69 2.60 5.84 11.08
C TYR A 69 3.33 5.72 12.40
N LYS A 70 4.28 4.78 12.48
CA LYS A 70 5.07 4.53 13.69
C LYS A 70 6.53 4.87 13.42
N TYR A 71 7.07 5.78 14.20
CA TYR A 71 8.46 6.21 14.11
C TYR A 71 9.03 6.36 15.52
N ASN A 72 10.08 5.59 15.83
CA ASN A 72 10.62 5.47 17.18
C ASN A 72 9.50 5.05 18.17
N SER A 73 9.28 5.85 19.22
CA SER A 73 8.21 5.61 20.20
C SER A 73 6.94 6.41 19.87
N ASN A 74 6.89 7.07 18.72
CA ASN A 74 5.77 7.92 18.32
C ASN A 74 4.83 7.18 17.39
N GLU A 75 3.54 7.47 17.50
CA GLU A 75 2.52 6.97 16.60
C GLU A 75 1.63 8.12 16.14
N LEU A 76 1.43 8.22 14.83
CA LEU A 76 0.51 9.16 14.22
C LEU A 76 -0.58 8.37 13.51
N ILE A 77 -1.83 8.73 13.75
CA ILE A 77 -2.98 8.11 13.09
C ILE A 77 -3.68 9.17 12.24
N LEU A 78 -3.87 8.87 10.96
CA LEU A 78 -4.57 9.73 10.01
C LEU A 78 -5.84 9.06 9.54
N GLU A 79 -6.92 9.83 9.43
CA GLU A 79 -8.17 9.36 8.85
C GLU A 79 -8.15 9.58 7.34
N ILE A 80 -8.67 8.59 6.61
CA ILE A 80 -8.77 8.66 5.16
C ILE A 80 -10.18 8.29 4.69
N LYS A 81 -10.47 8.62 3.44
CA LYS A 81 -11.59 8.05 2.68
C LYS A 81 -10.99 7.27 1.54
N SER A 82 -11.50 6.08 1.27
CA SER A 82 -10.98 5.25 0.20
C SER A 82 -12.08 4.70 -0.70
N LYS A 83 -11.72 4.51 -1.96
CA LYS A 83 -12.52 3.83 -2.97
C LYS A 83 -11.65 2.72 -3.56
N ILE A 84 -12.17 1.51 -3.59
CA ILE A 84 -11.41 0.35 -4.00
C ILE A 84 -12.03 -0.27 -5.24
N ILE A 85 -11.18 -0.52 -6.24
CA ILE A 85 -11.55 -1.26 -7.44
C ILE A 85 -10.70 -2.53 -7.44
N LYS A 86 -11.35 -3.67 -7.28
CA LYS A 86 -10.67 -4.96 -7.22
C LYS A 86 -10.96 -5.74 -8.50
N LYS A 87 -9.90 -6.10 -9.20
CA LYS A 87 -9.95 -6.94 -10.40
C LYS A 87 -9.13 -8.19 -10.17
N GLU A 88 -9.18 -9.13 -11.09
CA GLU A 88 -8.30 -10.30 -11.05
C GLU A 88 -6.86 -9.84 -11.20
N GLN A 89 -6.02 -10.14 -10.22
CA GLN A 89 -4.59 -9.79 -10.18
C GLN A 89 -4.29 -8.28 -10.27
N GLU A 90 -5.27 -7.44 -9.92
CA GLU A 90 -5.07 -6.00 -9.88
C GLU A 90 -5.99 -5.36 -8.84
N ILE A 91 -5.44 -4.44 -8.05
CA ILE A 91 -6.22 -3.63 -7.11
C ILE A 91 -5.83 -2.17 -7.32
N ILE A 92 -6.85 -1.32 -7.44
CA ILE A 92 -6.68 0.14 -7.52
C ILE A 92 -7.37 0.72 -6.30
N ILE A 93 -6.65 1.53 -5.53
CA ILE A 93 -7.16 2.19 -4.35
C ILE A 93 -6.97 3.70 -4.51
N GLU A 94 -8.08 4.42 -4.53
CA GLU A 94 -8.06 5.88 -4.47
C GLU A 94 -8.37 6.28 -3.04
N TYR A 95 -7.50 7.08 -2.41
CA TYR A 95 -7.75 7.53 -1.06
C TYR A 95 -7.35 8.99 -0.87
N THR A 96 -8.02 9.61 0.07
CA THR A 96 -7.80 11.02 0.44
C THR A 96 -7.51 11.09 1.93
N ILE A 97 -6.43 11.77 2.30
CA ILE A 97 -6.14 12.09 3.70
C ILE A 97 -7.01 13.27 4.10
N LEU A 98 -7.87 13.10 5.11
CA LEU A 98 -8.87 14.10 5.43
C LEU A 98 -8.27 15.40 5.95
N ASP A 99 -7.20 15.34 6.75
CA ASP A 99 -6.59 16.54 7.34
C ASP A 99 -5.97 17.47 6.29
N THR A 100 -5.29 16.90 5.29
CA THR A 100 -4.55 17.67 4.30
C THR A 100 -5.27 17.77 2.96
N ASN A 101 -6.31 16.95 2.77
CA ASN A 101 -7.02 16.81 1.50
C ASN A 101 -6.13 16.33 0.35
N ASP A 102 -4.99 15.72 0.65
CA ASP A 102 -4.14 15.10 -0.36
C ASP A 102 -4.79 13.82 -0.90
N LYS A 103 -4.76 13.68 -2.22
CA LYS A 103 -5.38 12.58 -2.93
C LYS A 103 -4.34 11.66 -3.50
N TYR A 104 -4.51 10.37 -3.27
CA TYR A 104 -3.60 9.33 -3.73
C TYR A 104 -4.34 8.31 -4.57
N LYS A 105 -3.64 7.76 -5.55
CA LYS A 105 -4.09 6.61 -6.30
C LYS A 105 -2.98 5.57 -6.27
N TYR A 106 -3.25 4.45 -5.62
CA TYR A 106 -2.34 3.33 -5.49
C TYR A 106 -2.83 2.17 -6.35
N ARG A 107 -1.94 1.65 -7.20
CA ARG A 107 -2.27 0.53 -8.07
C ARG A 107 -1.25 -0.56 -7.88
N ILE A 108 -1.70 -1.77 -7.63
CA ILE A 108 -0.85 -2.95 -7.55
C ILE A 108 -1.36 -4.03 -8.49
N ILE A 109 -0.43 -4.56 -9.30
CA ILE A 109 -0.68 -5.63 -10.26
C ILE A 109 0.31 -6.75 -9.96
N TRP A 110 -0.16 -8.00 -9.97
CA TRP A 110 0.71 -9.16 -9.79
C TRP A 110 0.41 -10.21 -10.85
N ARG A 111 1.48 -10.92 -11.28
CA ARG A 111 1.38 -11.93 -12.33
C ARG A 111 2.21 -13.16 -12.02
#